data_fa458b29c78d43537ef5c9034c89cc96
#
_entry.id   fa458b29c78d43537ef5c9034c89cc96
#
_cell.length_a   1.000
_cell.length_b   1.000
_cell.length_c   1.000
_cell.angle_alpha   90.00
_cell.angle_beta   90.00
_cell.angle_gamma   90.00
#
_symmetry.space_group_name_H-M   'P 1'
#
loop_
_entity.id
_entity.type
_entity.pdbx_description
1 polymer ?
#
loop_
_entity_poly.entity_id
_entity_poly.type
_entity_poly.pdbx_seq_one_letter_code
_entity_poly.pdbx_strand_id
1 'polypeptide(L)'
;ESFGLKQGHKTILQPTRIVRRKGIENAIDLVENLKDPHYKLLISHKAGDEGCEYAEWIKNYALKHGVDLRLAQKFISSPWLHQRHHLNGHSLWNVYAHADFVTFPSLYEGFGNAFLEAMYFKKPLLVNRYANFVNDIEPKGFDLVVMDGFLTPKTVARVRSILESSQQRQQMVEHNYRIAAKYYSFAVLRRMLNSLFTNFFGIDTT
;
A
#
# COMPACT_ATOMS: atom_id res chain seq x y z
N GLU A 1 -1.90 6.19 -21.93
CA GLU A 1 -2.26 6.70 -20.58
C GLU A 1 -2.78 5.53 -19.76
N SER A 2 -1.93 5.04 -18.85
CA SER A 2 -2.24 3.88 -18.03
C SER A 2 -3.35 4.23 -17.03
N PHE A 3 -4.30 3.32 -16.80
CA PHE A 3 -5.40 3.46 -15.82
C PHE A 3 -6.34 4.66 -16.08
N GLY A 4 -6.36 5.23 -17.30
CA GLY A 4 -7.12 6.43 -17.63
C GLY A 4 -6.63 7.70 -16.91
N LEU A 5 -5.44 7.66 -16.32
CA LEU A 5 -4.82 8.82 -15.68
C LEU A 5 -4.33 9.80 -16.73
N LYS A 6 -4.53 11.09 -16.49
CA LYS A 6 -4.06 12.19 -17.35
C LYS A 6 -2.81 12.83 -16.77
N GLN A 7 -2.09 13.58 -17.57
CA GLN A 7 -0.99 14.42 -17.09
C GLN A 7 -1.50 15.38 -15.99
N GLY A 8 -0.78 15.46 -14.88
CA GLY A 8 -1.15 16.27 -13.72
C GLY A 8 -2.00 15.53 -12.68
N HIS A 9 -2.54 14.35 -12.97
CA HIS A 9 -3.18 13.53 -11.94
C HIS A 9 -2.12 12.96 -10.98
N LYS A 10 -2.48 12.92 -9.69
CA LYS A 10 -1.72 12.27 -8.63
C LYS A 10 -2.47 11.03 -8.14
N THR A 11 -1.76 9.94 -7.98
CA THR A 11 -2.37 8.65 -7.65
C THR A 11 -2.13 8.28 -6.20
N ILE A 12 -3.24 8.14 -5.47
CA ILE A 12 -3.27 7.51 -4.16
C ILE A 12 -3.61 6.02 -4.37
N LEU A 13 -2.68 5.13 -4.04
CA LEU A 13 -2.84 3.70 -4.28
C LEU A 13 -3.31 2.98 -3.02
N GLN A 14 -4.38 2.21 -3.15
CA GLN A 14 -4.83 1.21 -2.17
C GLN A 14 -4.50 -0.19 -2.72
N PRO A 15 -3.34 -0.80 -2.38
CA PRO A 15 -2.85 -2.02 -3.00
C PRO A 15 -3.43 -3.28 -2.36
N THR A 16 -4.74 -3.33 -2.13
CA THR A 16 -5.40 -4.41 -1.41
C THR A 16 -6.66 -4.89 -2.13
N ARG A 17 -7.16 -6.08 -1.75
CA ARG A 17 -8.48 -6.57 -2.17
C ARG A 17 -9.57 -5.69 -1.57
N ILE A 18 -10.72 -5.65 -2.25
CA ILE A 18 -11.89 -4.92 -1.76
C ILE A 18 -12.64 -5.83 -0.78
N VAL A 19 -12.25 -5.74 0.49
CA VAL A 19 -12.89 -6.44 1.62
C VAL A 19 -12.91 -5.51 2.85
N ARG A 20 -13.92 -5.64 3.72
CA ARG A 20 -14.20 -4.69 4.81
C ARG A 20 -12.98 -4.41 5.70
N ARG A 21 -12.24 -5.46 6.10
CA ARG A 21 -11.07 -5.30 6.98
C ARG A 21 -9.93 -4.45 6.40
N LYS A 22 -9.97 -4.13 5.10
CA LYS A 22 -8.97 -3.28 4.45
C LYS A 22 -9.23 -1.77 4.61
N GLY A 23 -10.38 -1.38 5.20
CA GLY A 23 -10.68 0.00 5.56
C GLY A 23 -10.65 0.97 4.38
N ILE A 24 -11.16 0.55 3.21
CA ILE A 24 -11.09 1.32 1.96
C ILE A 24 -11.84 2.65 2.09
N GLU A 25 -12.89 2.69 2.91
CA GLU A 25 -13.60 3.90 3.29
C GLU A 25 -12.66 4.99 3.82
N ASN A 26 -11.69 4.63 4.66
CA ASN A 26 -10.70 5.59 5.14
C ASN A 26 -9.79 6.14 4.01
N ALA A 27 -9.52 5.35 2.98
CA ALA A 27 -8.78 5.84 1.82
C ALA A 27 -9.63 6.82 0.97
N ILE A 28 -10.94 6.58 0.87
CA ILE A 28 -11.89 7.50 0.22
C ILE A 28 -11.97 8.80 1.02
N ASP A 29 -12.16 8.71 2.33
CA ASP A 29 -12.24 9.88 3.22
C ASP A 29 -10.94 10.71 3.17
N LEU A 30 -9.79 10.05 3.06
CA LEU A 30 -8.51 10.74 2.88
C LEU A 30 -8.53 11.59 1.61
N VAL A 31 -8.89 10.99 0.47
CA VAL A 31 -8.89 11.69 -0.83
C VAL A 31 -9.90 12.84 -0.83
N GLU A 32 -11.10 12.64 -0.29
CA GLU A 32 -12.08 13.70 -0.11
C GLU A 32 -11.51 14.87 0.71
N ASN A 33 -10.87 14.58 1.84
CA ASN A 33 -10.31 15.59 2.75
C ASN A 33 -9.05 16.29 2.20
N LEU A 34 -8.39 15.74 1.19
CA LEU A 34 -7.33 16.44 0.45
C LEU A 34 -7.89 17.58 -0.39
N LYS A 35 -9.19 17.56 -0.76
CA LYS A 35 -9.92 18.65 -1.46
C LYS A 35 -9.24 19.12 -2.75
N ASP A 36 -8.64 18.19 -3.50
CA ASP A 36 -7.98 18.48 -4.76
C ASP A 36 -8.42 17.44 -5.80
N PRO A 37 -9.10 17.84 -6.90
CA PRO A 37 -9.64 16.94 -7.90
C PRO A 37 -8.56 16.22 -8.73
N HIS A 38 -7.29 16.61 -8.61
CA HIS A 38 -6.19 15.90 -9.26
C HIS A 38 -5.85 14.57 -8.59
N TYR A 39 -6.20 14.39 -7.32
CA TYR A 39 -6.01 13.11 -6.64
C TYR A 39 -7.01 12.07 -7.11
N LYS A 40 -6.50 10.89 -7.48
CA LYS A 40 -7.27 9.73 -7.91
C LYS A 40 -7.00 8.57 -6.99
N LEU A 41 -8.04 7.92 -6.48
CA LEU A 41 -7.89 6.71 -5.69
C LEU A 41 -7.87 5.49 -6.61
N LEU A 42 -6.76 4.76 -6.61
CA LEU A 42 -6.60 3.55 -7.41
C LEU A 42 -6.57 2.33 -6.52
N ILE A 43 -7.51 1.40 -6.70
CA ILE A 43 -7.50 0.09 -6.02
C ILE A 43 -6.96 -0.96 -6.98
N SER A 44 -5.92 -1.69 -6.56
CA SER A 44 -5.20 -2.61 -7.45
C SER A 44 -5.85 -3.98 -7.60
N HIS A 45 -6.52 -4.51 -6.57
CA HIS A 45 -7.03 -5.88 -6.56
C HIS A 45 -8.56 -5.95 -6.68
N LYS A 46 -9.04 -7.12 -7.10
CA LYS A 46 -10.47 -7.42 -7.19
C LYS A 46 -11.14 -7.45 -5.81
N ALA A 47 -12.47 -7.41 -5.83
CA ALA A 47 -13.25 -7.83 -4.68
C ALA A 47 -12.85 -9.26 -4.31
N GLY A 48 -12.68 -9.52 -3.01
CA GLY A 48 -12.47 -10.87 -2.50
C GLY A 48 -13.78 -11.67 -2.51
N ASP A 49 -13.68 -12.93 -2.13
CA ASP A 49 -14.84 -13.85 -2.04
C ASP A 49 -15.89 -13.41 -0.99
N GLU A 50 -15.58 -12.39 -0.19
CA GLU A 50 -16.44 -11.83 0.86
C GLU A 50 -17.55 -10.90 0.32
N GLY A 51 -17.81 -10.92 -0.98
CA GLY A 51 -19.03 -10.38 -1.57
C GLY A 51 -18.89 -9.15 -2.48
N CYS A 52 -19.66 -9.19 -3.55
CA CYS A 52 -19.85 -8.07 -4.46
C CYS A 52 -20.50 -6.85 -3.77
N GLU A 53 -21.28 -7.09 -2.69
CA GLU A 53 -22.02 -6.04 -1.96
C GLU A 53 -21.12 -4.95 -1.39
N TYR A 54 -20.01 -5.33 -0.74
CA TYR A 54 -19.08 -4.34 -0.20
C TYR A 54 -18.38 -3.55 -1.32
N ALA A 55 -18.03 -4.21 -2.42
CA ALA A 55 -17.43 -3.53 -3.56
C ALA A 55 -18.38 -2.51 -4.20
N GLU A 56 -19.67 -2.83 -4.25
CA GLU A 56 -20.69 -1.91 -4.74
C GLU A 56 -20.93 -0.75 -3.76
N TRP A 57 -20.99 -1.06 -2.48
CA TRP A 57 -21.07 -0.05 -1.43
C TRP A 57 -19.89 0.94 -1.49
N ILE A 58 -18.64 0.45 -1.66
CA ILE A 58 -17.44 1.29 -1.79
C ILE A 58 -17.53 2.21 -3.02
N LYS A 59 -18.02 1.73 -4.16
CA LYS A 59 -18.22 2.56 -5.37
C LYS A 59 -19.25 3.68 -5.11
N ASN A 60 -20.37 3.33 -4.49
CA ASN A 60 -21.42 4.29 -4.16
C ASN A 60 -20.93 5.29 -3.11
N TYR A 61 -20.14 4.83 -2.14
CA TYR A 61 -19.52 5.69 -1.13
C TYR A 61 -18.57 6.70 -1.79
N ALA A 62 -17.67 6.24 -2.67
CA ALA A 62 -16.77 7.13 -3.40
C ALA A 62 -17.52 8.15 -4.26
N LEU A 63 -18.58 7.72 -4.95
CA LEU A 63 -19.43 8.61 -5.76
C LEU A 63 -20.10 9.69 -4.89
N LYS A 64 -20.67 9.29 -3.76
CA LYS A 64 -21.32 10.21 -2.81
C LYS A 64 -20.35 11.27 -2.27
N HIS A 65 -19.08 10.90 -2.06
CA HIS A 65 -18.03 11.79 -1.54
C HIS A 65 -17.23 12.49 -2.66
N GLY A 66 -17.65 12.36 -3.94
CA GLY A 66 -17.02 13.03 -5.07
C GLY A 66 -15.60 12.56 -5.37
N VAL A 67 -15.23 11.34 -4.93
CA VAL A 67 -13.89 10.76 -5.12
C VAL A 67 -13.82 9.97 -6.41
N ASP A 68 -12.85 10.30 -7.27
CA ASP A 68 -12.55 9.55 -8.49
C ASP A 68 -11.85 8.23 -8.12
N LEU A 69 -12.68 7.20 -7.90
CA LEU A 69 -12.24 5.85 -7.58
C LEU A 69 -12.05 5.02 -8.84
N ARG A 70 -10.87 4.45 -9.00
CA ARG A 70 -10.50 3.62 -10.14
C ARG A 70 -10.09 2.21 -9.71
N LEU A 71 -10.57 1.22 -10.46
CA LEU A 71 -10.25 -0.18 -10.22
C LEU A 71 -9.27 -0.65 -11.29
N ALA A 72 -8.04 -0.94 -10.90
CA ALA A 72 -6.98 -1.36 -11.80
C ALA A 72 -7.09 -2.83 -12.25
N GLN A 73 -8.10 -3.56 -11.80
CA GLN A 73 -8.29 -5.00 -12.03
C GLN A 73 -8.21 -5.42 -13.50
N LYS A 74 -8.68 -4.57 -14.41
CA LYS A 74 -8.66 -4.85 -15.86
C LYS A 74 -7.25 -4.77 -16.45
N PHE A 75 -6.31 -4.21 -15.72
CA PHE A 75 -4.98 -3.86 -16.20
C PHE A 75 -3.86 -4.64 -15.51
N ILE A 76 -4.18 -5.36 -14.40
CA ILE A 76 -3.21 -6.13 -13.63
C ILE A 76 -3.30 -7.59 -14.06
N SER A 77 -2.26 -8.08 -14.71
CA SER A 77 -2.07 -9.49 -14.99
C SER A 77 -1.13 -10.12 -13.94
N SER A 78 -1.35 -11.39 -13.65
CA SER A 78 -0.45 -12.15 -12.78
C SER A 78 0.97 -12.20 -13.39
N PRO A 79 2.05 -12.06 -12.62
CA PRO A 79 3.42 -12.24 -13.10
C PRO A 79 3.66 -13.54 -13.87
N TRP A 80 2.95 -14.63 -13.49
CA TRP A 80 3.01 -15.93 -14.17
C TRP A 80 2.38 -15.93 -15.56
N LEU A 81 1.38 -15.09 -15.82
CA LEU A 81 0.76 -14.94 -17.13
C LEU A 81 1.62 -14.09 -18.08
N HIS A 82 2.45 -13.18 -17.56
CA HIS A 82 3.37 -12.37 -18.37
C HIS A 82 4.45 -13.21 -19.07
N GLN A 83 4.90 -14.29 -18.45
CA GLN A 83 5.92 -15.18 -19.05
C GLN A 83 5.37 -16.08 -20.16
N ARG A 84 4.07 -16.36 -20.21
CA ARG A 84 3.47 -17.29 -21.18
C ARG A 84 2.73 -16.63 -22.34
N HIS A 85 2.25 -15.42 -22.14
CA HIS A 85 1.49 -14.68 -23.17
C HIS A 85 1.94 -13.23 -23.16
N HIS A 86 2.32 -12.67 -24.30
CA HIS A 86 2.60 -11.24 -24.49
C HIS A 86 1.31 -10.40 -24.32
N LEU A 87 0.67 -10.50 -23.16
CA LEU A 87 -0.52 -9.73 -22.83
C LEU A 87 -0.11 -8.33 -22.36
N ASN A 88 -0.70 -7.31 -22.94
CA ASN A 88 -0.52 -5.88 -22.62
C ASN A 88 -1.06 -5.49 -21.22
N GLY A 89 -0.93 -6.36 -20.20
CA GLY A 89 -1.41 -6.11 -18.86
C GLY A 89 -0.30 -5.51 -17.95
N HIS A 90 -0.64 -4.51 -17.18
CA HIS A 90 0.26 -3.95 -16.17
C HIS A 90 0.41 -4.94 -15.00
N SER A 91 1.63 -5.18 -14.55
CA SER A 91 1.89 -5.90 -13.31
C SER A 91 1.54 -5.01 -12.10
N LEU A 92 1.30 -5.62 -10.93
CA LEU A 92 1.13 -4.88 -9.68
C LEU A 92 2.32 -3.91 -9.44
N TRP A 93 3.52 -4.28 -9.87
CA TRP A 93 4.72 -3.47 -9.76
C TRP A 93 4.64 -2.16 -10.56
N ASN A 94 4.03 -2.22 -11.75
CA ASN A 94 3.79 -1.02 -12.55
C ASN A 94 2.82 -0.05 -11.85
N VAL A 95 1.84 -0.60 -11.12
CA VAL A 95 0.89 0.23 -10.36
C VAL A 95 1.60 0.99 -9.23
N TYR A 96 2.48 0.31 -8.49
CA TYR A 96 3.31 0.98 -7.48
C TYR A 96 4.23 2.03 -8.09
N ALA A 97 4.84 1.77 -9.24
CA ALA A 97 5.73 2.73 -9.89
C ALA A 97 5.03 4.07 -10.16
N HIS A 98 3.74 4.03 -10.54
CA HIS A 98 2.94 5.23 -10.82
C HIS A 98 2.22 5.84 -9.60
N ALA A 99 2.31 5.23 -8.43
CA ALA A 99 1.70 5.78 -7.22
C ALA A 99 2.53 6.95 -6.66
N ASP A 100 1.85 8.03 -6.28
CA ASP A 100 2.45 9.15 -5.54
C ASP A 100 2.42 8.92 -4.04
N PHE A 101 1.43 8.19 -3.56
CA PHE A 101 1.20 7.85 -2.16
C PHE A 101 0.48 6.51 -2.04
N VAL A 102 0.74 5.77 -0.98
CA VAL A 102 0.08 4.48 -0.69
C VAL A 102 -0.76 4.58 0.58
N THR A 103 -1.97 4.00 0.56
CA THR A 103 -2.81 3.85 1.74
C THR A 103 -2.93 2.39 2.15
N PHE A 104 -2.76 2.12 3.43
CA PHE A 104 -2.89 0.80 4.03
C PHE A 104 -3.68 0.89 5.35
N PRO A 105 -4.95 1.33 5.31
CA PRO A 105 -5.77 1.61 6.49
C PRO A 105 -6.44 0.35 7.04
N SER A 106 -5.82 -0.82 6.87
CA SER A 106 -6.37 -2.11 7.30
C SER A 106 -6.63 -2.15 8.79
N LEU A 107 -7.79 -2.67 9.19
CA LEU A 107 -8.19 -2.79 10.60
C LEU A 107 -7.38 -3.87 11.31
N TYR A 108 -7.06 -4.95 10.61
CA TYR A 108 -6.18 -6.01 11.11
C TYR A 108 -5.44 -6.71 9.96
N GLU A 109 -4.22 -7.12 10.24
CA GLU A 109 -3.32 -7.84 9.33
C GLU A 109 -2.43 -8.79 10.14
N GLY A 110 -1.94 -9.85 9.47
CA GLY A 110 -0.82 -10.61 9.97
C GLY A 110 0.43 -9.74 9.96
N PHE A 111 1.07 -9.60 8.81
CA PHE A 111 2.17 -8.66 8.60
C PHE A 111 1.77 -7.51 7.65
N GLY A 112 1.15 -7.86 6.52
CA GLY A 112 0.73 -6.93 5.46
C GLY A 112 1.81 -6.75 4.38
N ASN A 113 1.83 -7.60 3.36
CA ASN A 113 2.80 -7.52 2.26
C ASN A 113 2.81 -6.16 1.58
N ALA A 114 1.65 -5.51 1.44
CA ALA A 114 1.52 -4.17 0.87
C ALA A 114 2.39 -3.11 1.60
N PHE A 115 2.66 -3.31 2.90
CA PHE A 115 3.59 -2.48 3.65
C PHE A 115 5.01 -2.62 3.10
N LEU A 116 5.53 -3.86 2.94
CA LEU A 116 6.88 -4.08 2.39
C LEU A 116 6.99 -3.66 0.94
N GLU A 117 5.95 -3.88 0.15
CA GLU A 117 5.90 -3.45 -1.24
C GLU A 117 6.02 -1.92 -1.33
N ALA A 118 5.30 -1.16 -0.49
CA ALA A 118 5.43 0.29 -0.44
C ALA A 118 6.87 0.73 -0.09
N MET A 119 7.53 0.04 0.86
CA MET A 119 8.93 0.31 1.21
C MET A 119 9.87 0.00 0.06
N TYR A 120 9.69 -1.15 -0.60
CA TYR A 120 10.51 -1.57 -1.75
C TYR A 120 10.42 -0.57 -2.91
N PHE A 121 9.21 -0.10 -3.23
CA PHE A 121 8.98 0.90 -4.27
C PHE A 121 9.22 2.34 -3.82
N LYS A 122 9.75 2.54 -2.61
CA LYS A 122 10.02 3.86 -2.03
C LYS A 122 8.82 4.78 -2.14
N LYS A 123 7.65 4.29 -1.68
CA LYS A 123 6.43 5.09 -1.65
C LYS A 123 6.12 5.55 -0.23
N PRO A 124 5.70 6.81 -0.04
CA PRO A 124 5.19 7.26 1.23
C PRO A 124 3.90 6.49 1.56
N LEU A 125 3.68 6.17 2.83
CA LEU A 125 2.63 5.28 3.27
C LEU A 125 1.84 5.86 4.43
N LEU A 126 0.50 5.77 4.32
CA LEU A 126 -0.40 5.85 5.47
C LEU A 126 -0.75 4.43 5.93
N VAL A 127 -0.66 4.18 7.21
CA VAL A 127 -0.99 2.89 7.84
C VAL A 127 -1.89 3.08 9.05
N ASN A 128 -2.80 2.12 9.28
CA ASN A 128 -3.56 2.05 10.52
C ASN A 128 -2.77 1.29 11.61
N ARG A 129 -2.97 1.65 12.88
CA ARG A 129 -2.33 1.00 14.04
C ARG A 129 -3.04 -0.31 14.40
N TYR A 130 -2.93 -1.34 13.55
CA TYR A 130 -3.35 -2.69 13.92
C TYR A 130 -2.33 -3.37 14.85
N ALA A 131 -2.76 -4.38 15.60
CA ALA A 131 -1.98 -4.99 16.69
C ALA A 131 -0.53 -5.36 16.29
N ASN A 132 -0.36 -6.09 15.18
CA ASN A 132 0.98 -6.50 14.72
C ASN A 132 1.83 -5.32 14.24
N PHE A 133 1.21 -4.25 13.70
CA PHE A 133 1.95 -3.02 13.38
C PHE A 133 2.54 -2.39 14.64
N VAL A 134 1.73 -2.24 15.69
CA VAL A 134 2.15 -1.64 16.97
C VAL A 134 3.26 -2.45 17.63
N ASN A 135 3.14 -3.79 17.62
CA ASN A 135 4.09 -4.66 18.31
C ASN A 135 5.39 -4.88 17.54
N ASP A 136 5.30 -5.06 16.20
CA ASP A 136 6.41 -5.59 15.41
C ASP A 136 7.03 -4.56 14.45
N ILE A 137 6.27 -3.56 14.00
CA ILE A 137 6.70 -2.64 12.95
C ILE A 137 7.01 -1.25 13.51
N GLU A 138 6.07 -0.66 14.25
CA GLU A 138 6.18 0.70 14.79
C GLU A 138 7.47 0.91 15.62
N PRO A 139 7.92 -0.04 16.50
CA PRO A 139 9.14 0.10 17.28
C PRO A 139 10.43 0.15 16.46
N LYS A 140 10.40 -0.19 15.17
CA LYS A 140 11.59 -0.16 14.29
C LYS A 140 11.91 1.24 13.78
N GLY A 141 11.04 2.22 14.04
CA GLY A 141 11.32 3.63 13.78
C GLY A 141 11.09 4.06 12.31
N PHE A 142 10.15 3.43 11.61
CA PHE A 142 9.70 3.91 10.30
C PHE A 142 9.07 5.31 10.41
N ASP A 143 9.37 6.19 9.45
CA ASP A 143 8.66 7.46 9.28
C ASP A 143 7.43 7.23 8.38
N LEU A 144 6.24 7.19 8.99
CA LEU A 144 4.98 6.87 8.33
C LEU A 144 3.91 7.89 8.70
N VAL A 145 2.88 7.98 7.87
CA VAL A 145 1.65 8.61 8.31
C VAL A 145 0.81 7.56 9.01
N VAL A 146 0.59 7.75 10.30
CA VAL A 146 -0.12 6.78 11.13
C VAL A 146 -1.52 7.30 11.45
N MET A 147 -2.53 6.44 11.33
CA MET A 147 -3.88 6.63 11.84
C MET A 147 -4.19 5.57 12.89
N ASP A 148 -5.09 5.88 13.81
CA ASP A 148 -5.54 4.96 14.85
C ASP A 148 -7.07 4.83 14.78
N GLY A 149 -7.52 3.90 13.93
CA GLY A 149 -8.92 3.61 13.65
C GLY A 149 -9.62 4.62 12.74
N PHE A 150 -9.25 5.90 12.76
CA PHE A 150 -9.89 6.96 11.97
C PHE A 150 -8.91 8.06 11.53
N LEU A 151 -9.29 8.81 10.51
CA LEU A 151 -8.51 9.94 10.03
C LEU A 151 -8.75 11.18 10.90
N THR A 152 -7.66 11.84 11.26
CA THR A 152 -7.71 13.15 11.92
C THR A 152 -7.31 14.26 10.95
N PRO A 153 -7.70 15.54 11.20
CA PRO A 153 -7.20 16.66 10.41
C PRO A 153 -5.66 16.72 10.37
N LYS A 154 -4.99 16.33 11.47
CA LYS A 154 -3.52 16.24 11.54
C LYS A 154 -2.97 15.17 10.60
N THR A 155 -3.62 14.01 10.52
CA THR A 155 -3.25 12.93 9.59
C THR A 155 -3.35 13.41 8.14
N VAL A 156 -4.46 14.04 7.77
CA VAL A 156 -4.67 14.59 6.42
C VAL A 156 -3.65 15.68 6.10
N ALA A 157 -3.38 16.60 7.03
CA ALA A 157 -2.37 17.65 6.84
C ALA A 157 -0.95 17.06 6.62
N ARG A 158 -0.59 15.98 7.33
CA ARG A 158 0.68 15.29 7.14
C ARG A 158 0.78 14.65 5.76
N VAL A 159 -0.29 13.97 5.29
CA VAL A 159 -0.33 13.42 3.92
C VAL A 159 -0.14 14.53 2.89
N ARG A 160 -0.87 15.65 3.03
CA ARG A 160 -0.76 16.79 2.12
C ARG A 160 0.67 17.33 2.07
N SER A 161 1.30 17.57 3.22
CA SER A 161 2.67 18.09 3.27
C SER A 161 3.68 17.17 2.56
N ILE A 162 3.51 15.85 2.65
CA ILE A 162 4.36 14.87 1.96
C ILE A 162 4.12 14.90 0.44
N LEU A 163 2.86 15.03 0.03
CA LEU A 163 2.50 15.09 -1.39
C LEU A 163 2.98 16.38 -2.07
N GLU A 164 3.05 17.48 -1.33
CA GLU A 164 3.48 18.79 -1.81
C GLU A 164 5.00 18.99 -1.76
N SER A 165 5.70 18.32 -0.82
CA SER A 165 7.14 18.46 -0.64
C SER A 165 7.92 17.27 -1.17
N SER A 166 8.57 17.42 -2.31
CA SER A 166 9.47 16.38 -2.87
C SER A 166 10.62 16.04 -1.92
N GLN A 167 11.15 17.02 -1.19
CA GLN A 167 12.23 16.83 -0.23
C GLN A 167 11.79 15.97 0.96
N GLN A 168 10.65 16.30 1.59
CA GLN A 168 10.12 15.50 2.71
C GLN A 168 9.82 14.07 2.27
N ARG A 169 9.19 13.93 1.10
CA ARG A 169 8.89 12.61 0.52
C ARG A 169 10.15 11.79 0.31
N GLN A 170 11.19 12.37 -0.30
CA GLN A 170 12.45 11.67 -0.55
C GLN A 170 13.13 11.23 0.76
N GLN A 171 13.20 12.11 1.74
CA GLN A 171 13.79 11.79 3.05
C GLN A 171 13.04 10.63 3.73
N MET A 172 11.70 10.69 3.76
CA MET A 172 10.84 9.66 4.32
C MET A 172 11.08 8.29 3.66
N VAL A 173 11.01 8.23 2.33
CA VAL A 173 11.08 6.93 1.62
C VAL A 173 12.48 6.33 1.67
N GLU A 174 13.54 7.12 1.65
CA GLU A 174 14.91 6.63 1.78
C GLU A 174 15.19 6.13 3.21
N HIS A 175 14.67 6.81 4.23
CA HIS A 175 14.74 6.37 5.61
C HIS A 175 14.02 5.01 5.77
N ASN A 176 12.80 4.92 5.30
CA ASN A 176 11.98 3.73 5.40
C ASN A 176 12.56 2.53 4.63
N TYR A 177 13.10 2.79 3.44
CA TYR A 177 13.77 1.75 2.65
C TYR A 177 14.97 1.14 3.40
N ARG A 178 15.80 1.98 4.04
CA ARG A 178 16.93 1.50 4.84
C ARG A 178 16.51 0.64 6.02
N ILE A 179 15.43 1.03 6.72
CA ILE A 179 14.88 0.24 7.83
C ILE A 179 14.32 -1.09 7.30
N ALA A 180 13.55 -1.06 6.23
CA ALA A 180 12.99 -2.27 5.62
C ALA A 180 14.10 -3.24 5.17
N ALA A 181 15.14 -2.74 4.51
CA ALA A 181 16.29 -3.54 4.11
C ALA A 181 17.02 -4.17 5.30
N LYS A 182 17.15 -3.42 6.42
CA LYS A 182 17.80 -3.90 7.64
C LYS A 182 17.04 -5.04 8.32
N TYR A 183 15.71 -5.01 8.32
CA TYR A 183 14.91 -5.96 9.10
C TYR A 183 14.18 -7.02 8.26
N TYR A 184 13.89 -6.75 6.98
CA TYR A 184 12.99 -7.56 6.15
C TYR A 184 13.57 -7.98 4.79
N SER A 185 14.90 -7.82 4.58
CA SER A 185 15.53 -8.28 3.35
C SER A 185 15.62 -9.81 3.27
N PHE A 186 15.75 -10.33 2.05
CA PHE A 186 16.01 -11.75 1.84
C PHE A 186 17.27 -12.25 2.56
N ALA A 187 18.29 -11.41 2.72
CA ALA A 187 19.50 -11.75 3.49
C ALA A 187 19.18 -12.00 4.96
N VAL A 188 18.31 -11.17 5.55
CA VAL A 188 17.83 -11.36 6.93
C VAL A 188 17.01 -12.63 7.05
N LEU A 189 16.06 -12.85 6.13
CA LEU A 189 15.24 -14.06 6.12
C LEU A 189 16.11 -15.33 6.01
N ARG A 190 17.06 -15.35 5.07
CA ARG A 190 17.99 -16.47 4.89
C ARG A 190 18.76 -16.77 6.18
N ARG A 191 19.32 -15.74 6.82
CA ARG A 191 20.05 -15.89 8.08
C ARG A 191 19.17 -16.47 9.19
N MET A 192 17.93 -15.98 9.32
CA MET A 192 17.00 -16.49 10.32
C MET A 192 16.61 -17.95 10.04
N LEU A 193 16.33 -18.29 8.79
CA LEU A 193 16.04 -19.68 8.39
C LEU A 193 17.22 -20.60 8.65
N ASN A 194 18.43 -20.21 8.24
CA ASN A 194 19.65 -20.99 8.49
C ASN A 194 19.84 -21.24 10.00
N SER A 195 19.67 -20.19 10.82
CA SER A 195 19.76 -20.34 12.29
C SER A 195 18.72 -21.33 12.84
N LEU A 196 17.48 -21.27 12.32
CA LEU A 196 16.45 -22.23 12.72
C LEU A 196 16.83 -23.67 12.30
N PHE A 197 17.26 -23.87 11.06
CA PHE A 197 17.65 -25.19 10.57
C PHE A 197 18.83 -25.77 11.37
N THR A 198 19.86 -24.96 11.63
CA THR A 198 20.99 -25.38 12.47
C THR A 198 20.53 -25.77 13.87
N ASN A 199 19.68 -24.95 14.50
CA ASN A 199 19.23 -25.22 15.86
C ASN A 199 18.30 -26.45 15.98
N PHE A 200 17.45 -26.72 14.98
CA PHE A 200 16.51 -27.83 15.06
C PHE A 200 17.03 -29.13 14.46
N PHE A 201 17.87 -29.07 13.46
CA PHE A 201 18.29 -30.26 12.69
C PHE A 201 19.80 -30.54 12.74
N GLY A 202 20.59 -29.65 13.35
CA GLY A 202 22.07 -29.79 13.36
C GLY A 202 22.70 -29.69 11.96
N ILE A 203 21.98 -29.14 10.99
CA ILE A 203 22.43 -29.02 9.60
C ILE A 203 23.08 -27.65 9.41
N ASP A 204 24.39 -27.64 9.21
CA ASP A 204 25.11 -26.44 8.79
C ASP A 204 24.85 -26.24 7.28
N THR A 205 24.00 -25.27 6.94
CA THR A 205 23.73 -24.87 5.55
C THR A 205 24.73 -23.79 5.15
N THR A 206 25.99 -24.19 4.89
CA THR A 206 27.00 -23.33 4.27
C THR A 206 26.68 -23.04 2.80
#